data_d921158156849195adca4c47f7233380
#
_entry.id   d921158156849195adca4c47f7233380
#
_cell.length_a   1.000
_cell.length_b   1.000
_cell.length_c   1.000
_cell.angle_alpha   90.00
_cell.angle_beta   90.00
_cell.angle_gamma   90.00
#
_symmetry.space_group_name_H-M   'P 1'
#
loop_
_entity.id
_entity.type
_entity.pdbx_description
1 polymer ?
#
loop_
_entity_poly.entity_id
_entity_poly.type
_entity_poly.pdbx_seq_one_letter_code
_entity_poly.pdbx_strand_id
1 'polypeptide(L)' 'MEASEVRDLVLAAMPEATVDVALEGGHYTLTVVSEGFVGVRPVARQQGVYAPLAAAIAAGTIHAVNIRALTPEEAHG' A
#
# COMPACT_ATOMS: atom_id res chain seq x y z
N MET A 1 11.60 9.47 -2.95
CA MET A 1 11.54 7.99 -3.09
C MET A 1 10.76 7.66 -4.35
N GLU A 2 11.25 6.74 -5.14
CA GLU A 2 10.61 6.31 -6.38
C GLU A 2 9.38 5.45 -6.10
N ALA A 3 8.41 5.46 -7.03
CA ALA A 3 7.22 4.61 -6.91
C ALA A 3 7.59 3.13 -6.77
N SER A 4 8.60 2.67 -7.52
CA SER A 4 9.08 1.29 -7.43
C SER A 4 9.63 0.93 -6.06
N GLU A 5 10.27 1.88 -5.39
CA GLU A 5 10.80 1.66 -4.03
C GLU A 5 9.66 1.51 -3.03
N VAL A 6 8.62 2.33 -3.16
CA VAL A 6 7.42 2.23 -2.31
C VAL A 6 6.75 0.87 -2.51
N ARG A 7 6.59 0.46 -3.77
CA ARG A 7 6.02 -0.85 -4.11
C ARG A 7 6.84 -1.97 -3.47
N ASP A 8 8.16 -1.90 -3.57
CA ASP A 8 9.04 -2.95 -3.04
C ASP A 8 8.95 -3.06 -1.52
N LEU A 9 8.80 -1.95 -0.82
CA LEU A 9 8.61 -1.97 0.63
C LEU A 9 7.33 -2.72 1.02
N VAL A 10 6.25 -2.48 0.30
CA VAL A 10 4.99 -3.17 0.55
C VAL A 10 5.09 -4.64 0.19
N LEU A 11 5.69 -4.96 -0.96
CA LEU A 11 5.86 -6.35 -1.41
C LEU A 11 6.75 -7.16 -0.47
N ALA A 12 7.73 -6.52 0.16
CA ALA A 12 8.56 -7.22 1.15
C ALA A 12 7.75 -7.71 2.34
N ALA A 13 6.72 -6.96 2.73
CA ALA A 13 5.82 -7.33 3.83
C ALA A 13 4.67 -8.22 3.35
N MET A 14 4.25 -8.07 2.10
CA MET A 14 3.10 -8.78 1.53
C MET A 14 3.46 -9.34 0.15
N PRO A 15 4.32 -10.37 0.09
CA PRO A 15 4.86 -10.85 -1.19
C PRO A 15 3.82 -11.44 -2.14
N GLU A 16 2.67 -11.88 -1.65
CA GLU A 16 1.59 -12.42 -2.47
C GLU A 16 0.65 -11.33 -3.03
N ALA A 17 0.80 -10.08 -2.58
CA ALA A 17 -0.08 -9.00 -3.00
C ALA A 17 0.29 -8.47 -4.38
N THR A 18 -0.70 -7.87 -5.05
CA THR A 18 -0.47 -7.05 -6.22
C THR A 18 -0.45 -5.60 -5.76
N VAL A 19 0.63 -4.89 -6.04
CA VAL A 19 0.80 -3.51 -5.58
C VAL A 19 1.01 -2.60 -6.79
N ASP A 20 0.15 -1.59 -6.90
CA ASP A 20 0.26 -0.54 -7.91
C ASP A 20 0.49 0.79 -7.21
N VAL A 21 1.47 1.55 -7.65
CA VAL A 21 1.80 2.84 -7.05
C VAL A 21 1.79 3.90 -8.13
N ALA A 22 0.95 4.91 -7.96
CA ALA A 22 0.92 6.10 -8.79
C ALA A 22 1.50 7.26 -8.00
N LEU A 23 2.41 8.01 -8.61
CA LEU A 23 3.03 9.19 -8.01
C LEU A 23 2.64 10.42 -8.82
N GLU A 24 1.94 11.36 -8.20
CA GLU A 24 1.53 12.60 -8.82
C GLU A 24 1.72 13.76 -7.85
N GLY A 25 2.51 14.76 -8.24
CA GLY A 25 2.70 15.97 -7.46
C GLY A 25 3.16 15.72 -6.02
N GLY A 26 3.99 14.71 -5.79
CA GLY A 26 4.45 14.33 -4.46
C GLY A 26 3.48 13.45 -3.67
N HIS A 27 2.32 13.14 -4.23
CA HIS A 27 1.33 12.26 -3.62
C HIS A 27 1.46 10.84 -4.16
N TYR A 28 1.55 9.87 -3.27
CA TYR A 28 1.58 8.45 -3.63
C TYR A 28 0.19 7.86 -3.43
N THR A 29 -0.34 7.24 -4.47
CA THR A 29 -1.59 6.47 -4.38
C THR A 29 -1.25 5.01 -4.60
N LEU A 30 -1.49 4.20 -3.57
CA LEU A 30 -1.23 2.76 -3.60
C LEU A 30 -2.53 2.01 -3.73
N THR A 31 -2.58 1.08 -4.67
CA THR A 31 -3.65 0.11 -4.75
C THR A 31 -3.03 -1.26 -4.46
N VAL A 32 -3.43 -1.84 -3.34
CA VAL A 32 -2.89 -3.14 -2.88
C VAL A 32 -4.01 -4.15 -2.90
N VAL A 33 -3.84 -5.19 -3.67
CA VAL A 33 -4.82 -6.28 -3.79
C VAL A 33 -4.24 -7.54 -3.17
N SER A 34 -4.92 -8.10 -2.20
CA SER A 34 -4.45 -9.29 -1.50
C SER A 34 -5.61 -10.12 -0.98
N GLU A 35 -5.50 -11.43 -1.14
CA GLU A 35 -6.44 -12.36 -0.51
C GLU A 35 -6.34 -12.31 1.01
N GLY A 36 -5.22 -11.88 1.55
CA GLY A 36 -5.03 -11.69 2.98
C GLY A 36 -5.97 -10.64 3.59
N PHE A 37 -6.60 -9.81 2.76
CA PHE A 37 -7.59 -8.83 3.23
C PHE A 37 -9.00 -9.38 3.38
N VAL A 38 -9.26 -10.61 2.93
CA VAL A 38 -10.57 -11.23 3.07
C VAL A 38 -10.92 -11.36 4.55
N GLY A 39 -12.07 -10.82 4.94
CA GLY A 39 -12.52 -10.83 6.34
C GLY A 39 -11.82 -9.78 7.23
N VAL A 40 -10.94 -8.96 6.66
CA VAL A 40 -10.22 -7.92 7.40
C VAL A 40 -10.91 -6.58 7.20
N ARG A 41 -11.14 -5.86 8.29
CA ARG A 41 -11.77 -4.54 8.24
C ARG A 41 -10.88 -3.53 7.51
N PRO A 42 -11.47 -2.53 6.84
CA PRO A 42 -10.69 -1.52 6.10
C PRO A 42 -9.61 -0.82 6.92
N VAL A 43 -9.88 -0.49 8.18
CA VAL A 43 -8.89 0.16 9.05
C VAL A 43 -7.68 -0.75 9.27
N ALA A 44 -7.92 -2.04 9.53
CA ALA A 44 -6.82 -2.98 9.74
C ALA A 44 -6.02 -3.21 8.45
N ARG A 45 -6.68 -3.20 7.29
CA ARG A 45 -5.99 -3.27 6.00
C ARG A 45 -5.06 -2.07 5.80
N GLN A 46 -5.56 -0.87 6.08
CA GLN A 46 -4.79 0.36 6.00
C GLN A 46 -3.54 0.30 6.88
N GLN A 47 -3.71 -0.12 8.12
CA GLN A 47 -2.61 -0.26 9.07
C GLN A 47 -1.56 -1.27 8.58
N GLY A 48 -2.00 -2.37 8.00
CA GLY A 48 -1.13 -3.41 7.48
C GLY A 48 -0.26 -2.93 6.31
N VAL A 49 -0.83 -2.09 5.43
CA VAL A 49 -0.08 -1.51 4.31
C VAL A 49 0.79 -0.35 4.78
N TYR A 50 0.32 0.42 5.74
CA TYR A 50 1.07 1.55 6.29
C TYR A 50 2.33 1.11 7.04
N ALA A 51 2.26 0.00 7.76
CA ALA A 51 3.35 -0.46 8.63
C ALA A 51 4.72 -0.54 7.91
N PRO A 52 4.84 -1.16 6.72
CA PRO A 52 6.13 -1.19 6.03
C PRO A 52 6.61 0.17 5.52
N LEU A 53 5.74 1.18 5.49
CA LEU A 53 6.06 2.53 5.03
C LEU A 53 6.33 3.49 6.18
N ALA A 54 6.06 3.08 7.42
CA ALA A 54 6.09 3.96 8.58
C ALA A 54 7.44 4.66 8.77
N ALA A 55 8.54 3.94 8.60
CA ALA A 55 9.87 4.51 8.75
C ALA A 55 10.16 5.60 7.71
N ALA A 56 9.76 5.37 6.46
CA ALA A 56 9.96 6.33 5.37
C ALA A 56 9.09 7.58 5.59
N ILE A 57 7.89 7.39 6.11
CA ILE A 57 6.98 8.50 6.42
C ILE A 57 7.55 9.31 7.58
N ALA A 58 8.03 8.65 8.63
CA ALA A 58 8.64 9.32 9.79
C ALA A 58 9.91 10.09 9.41
N ALA A 59 10.68 9.57 8.46
CA ALA A 59 11.89 10.22 7.97
C ALA A 59 11.62 11.38 6.99
N GLY A 60 10.35 11.58 6.61
CA GLY A 60 9.98 12.62 5.64
C GLY A 60 10.29 12.27 4.21
N THR A 61 10.69 11.04 3.91
CA THR A 61 10.96 10.58 2.56
C THR A 61 9.68 10.44 1.75
N ILE A 62 8.58 10.09 2.41
CA ILE A 62 7.23 10.03 1.85
C ILE A 62 6.37 11.00 2.65
N HIS A 63 5.69 11.92 1.98
CA HIS A 63 4.88 12.93 2.65
C HIS A 63 3.38 12.63 2.64
N ALA A 64 2.84 12.30 1.47
CA ALA A 64 1.40 12.06 1.32
C ALA A 64 1.17 10.69 0.70
N VAL A 65 0.45 9.83 1.40
CA VAL A 65 0.14 8.48 0.97
C VAL A 65 -1.36 8.24 1.05
N ASN A 66 -1.92 7.75 -0.05
CA ASN A 66 -3.31 7.36 -0.12
C ASN A 66 -3.34 5.86 -0.45
N ILE A 67 -3.98 5.07 0.39
CA ILE A 67 -3.94 3.61 0.29
C ILE A 67 -5.34 3.07 -0.01
N ARG A 68 -5.43 2.25 -1.06
CA ARG A 68 -6.61 1.45 -1.38
C ARG A 68 -6.24 -0.02 -1.19
N ALA A 69 -6.80 -0.63 -0.16
CA ALA A 69 -6.52 -2.03 0.17
C ALA A 69 -7.76 -2.86 -0.16
N LEU A 70 -7.65 -3.72 -1.15
CA LEU A 70 -8.78 -4.45 -1.73
C LEU A 70 -8.54 -5.96 -1.70
N THR A 71 -9.61 -6.73 -1.56
CA THR A 71 -9.56 -8.15 -1.86
C THR A 71 -9.58 -8.33 -3.39
N PRO A 72 -9.14 -9.48 -3.92
CA PRO A 72 -9.23 -9.73 -5.36
C PRO A 72 -10.66 -9.58 -5.90
N GLU A 73 -11.65 -10.00 -5.13
CA GLU A 73 -13.05 -9.87 -5.53
C GLU A 73 -13.46 -8.40 -5.62
N GLU A 74 -13.07 -7.58 -4.65
CA GLU A 74 -13.35 -6.14 -4.66
C GLU A 74 -12.66 -5.44 -5.82
N ALA A 75 -11.45 -5.87 -6.17
CA ALA A 75 -10.69 -5.28 -7.27
C ALA A 75 -11.32 -5.59 -8.63
N HIS A 76 -12.00 -6.71 -8.76
CA HIS A 76 -12.65 -7.13 -10.01
C HIS A 76 -14.15 -6.83 -10.05
N GLY A 77 -14.72 -6.59 -8.90
CA GLY A 77 -16.13 -6.27 -8.75
C GLY A 77 -16.40 -4.80 -8.88
#